data_2927638f217494a15ee283ec162a8bb7
#
_entry.id   2927638f217494a15ee283ec162a8bb7
#
_cell.length_a   1.000
_cell.length_b   1.000
_cell.length_c   1.000
_cell.angle_alpha   90.00
_cell.angle_beta   90.00
_cell.angle_gamma   90.00
#
_symmetry.space_group_name_H-M   'P 1'
#
loop_
_entity.id
_entity.type
_entity.pdbx_description
1 polymer ?
#
loop_
_entity_poly.entity_id
_entity_poly.type
_entity_poly.pdbx_seq_one_letter_code
_entity_poly.pdbx_strand_id
1 'polypeptide(L)'
;SSRVTDIWVMKSSQVGVTEATVNFLGYCMDHAPAPVMVLMPTLDSRDKWKAQKLNPLLQDTPVIRDLLGGQRSRDAANSKDMIDFPGGVLFLAGGNSPNSYAQSSVRYLIMDDLDRFPGEVGEEGDPVALAKGRTKAFARAKRLFISTPTVQGESLIERGYAESDQRRYHVACPHCQTFQPLEWGGPETEHGIKWRANEAGLDAWYVCAHCHGEIYEHHKPGMLAGGRWIATHPERSVRGYHISALYAPIGLGPSWRDLAEDWKAAVKSPGTLRTFVNTHLGECWEEQGDHADPVGLLSRLEDYEEKAKSLARTAGVDVQKDRLEVTIVDWDLGEEAWLMDHIIVPGDTTKPEVWAQLDEELASWAPECVAIDSGYNTSMVYAYCEKRRWALAVKGRAGPGVPIVEDEKARRQRLRRQRKKGITVHIVGDDQAKALIYSRLKITERGPGYIHFPNDPSFDDEYFAQLTAEKLVTKMRGT
;
A
#
# COMPACT_ATOMS: atom_id res chain seq x y z
N SER A 1 -4.69 -1.59 -31.46
CA SER A 1 -5.85 -0.71 -31.58
C SER A 1 -5.44 0.75 -31.44
N SER A 2 -5.83 1.59 -32.39
CA SER A 2 -5.44 3.00 -32.46
C SER A 2 -6.00 3.89 -31.34
N ARG A 3 -6.99 3.45 -30.60
CA ARG A 3 -7.72 4.23 -29.59
C ARG A 3 -7.24 4.07 -28.15
N VAL A 4 -6.50 3.01 -27.83
CA VAL A 4 -5.98 2.78 -26.48
C VAL A 4 -4.80 3.72 -26.23
N THR A 5 -4.87 4.52 -25.19
CA THR A 5 -3.80 5.44 -24.80
C THR A 5 -3.00 4.91 -23.63
N ASP A 6 -3.66 4.50 -22.56
CA ASP A 6 -3.05 4.03 -21.31
C ASP A 6 -3.09 2.51 -21.23
N ILE A 7 -1.96 1.93 -20.90
CA ILE A 7 -1.77 0.48 -20.72
C ILE A 7 -1.06 0.29 -19.38
N TRP A 8 -1.70 -0.44 -18.49
CA TRP A 8 -1.19 -0.76 -17.16
C TRP A 8 -0.88 -2.25 -17.07
N VAL A 9 0.32 -2.60 -16.63
CA VAL A 9 0.75 -4.01 -16.51
C VAL A 9 1.19 -4.28 -15.09
N MET A 10 0.29 -4.84 -14.31
CA MET A 10 0.56 -5.35 -12.97
C MET A 10 1.06 -6.78 -13.09
N LYS A 11 2.27 -7.05 -12.64
CA LYS A 11 2.96 -8.29 -12.95
C LYS A 11 3.76 -8.83 -11.78
N SER A 12 4.00 -10.15 -11.78
CA SER A 12 5.05 -10.76 -10.99
C SER A 12 6.45 -10.46 -11.54
N SER A 13 7.47 -10.80 -10.79
CA SER A 13 8.86 -10.71 -11.24
C SER A 13 9.15 -11.70 -12.39
N GLN A 14 10.03 -11.34 -13.30
CA GLN A 14 10.64 -12.20 -14.32
C GLN A 14 9.65 -12.98 -15.24
N VAL A 15 8.52 -12.39 -15.57
CA VAL A 15 7.52 -12.96 -16.49
C VAL A 15 7.62 -12.41 -17.92
N GLY A 16 8.76 -11.81 -18.28
CA GLY A 16 9.05 -11.37 -19.66
C GLY A 16 8.43 -10.03 -20.08
N VAL A 17 7.69 -9.32 -19.21
CA VAL A 17 7.04 -8.05 -19.56
C VAL A 17 8.04 -6.97 -19.94
N THR A 18 9.19 -6.88 -19.26
CA THR A 18 10.25 -5.92 -19.63
C THR A 18 10.78 -6.20 -21.03
N GLU A 19 10.93 -7.47 -21.43
CA GLU A 19 11.34 -7.83 -22.81
C GLU A 19 10.28 -7.44 -23.84
N ALA A 20 9.00 -7.63 -23.53
CA ALA A 20 7.91 -7.15 -24.39
C ALA A 20 7.94 -5.62 -24.52
N THR A 21 8.32 -4.90 -23.47
CA THR A 21 8.49 -3.44 -23.48
C THR A 21 9.66 -3.00 -24.34
N VAL A 22 10.79 -3.70 -24.27
CA VAL A 22 11.96 -3.45 -25.12
C VAL A 22 11.62 -3.72 -26.58
N ASN A 23 10.88 -4.78 -26.89
CA ASN A 23 10.38 -5.04 -28.25
C ASN A 23 9.43 -3.96 -28.73
N PHE A 24 8.53 -3.44 -27.86
CA PHE A 24 7.67 -2.30 -28.19
C PHE A 24 8.49 -1.04 -28.48
N LEU A 25 9.57 -0.80 -27.74
CA LEU A 25 10.48 0.31 -28.01
C LEU A 25 11.14 0.17 -29.38
N GLY A 26 11.65 -1.02 -29.73
CA GLY A 26 12.19 -1.31 -31.06
C GLY A 26 11.16 -1.05 -32.18
N TYR A 27 9.93 -1.49 -31.98
CA TYR A 27 8.81 -1.18 -32.88
C TYR A 27 8.58 0.33 -33.03
N CYS A 28 8.65 1.09 -31.94
CA CYS A 28 8.49 2.54 -31.98
C CYS A 28 9.64 3.22 -32.75
N MET A 29 10.85 2.68 -32.71
CA MET A 29 11.99 3.24 -33.41
C MET A 29 11.93 2.98 -34.92
N ASP A 30 11.53 1.77 -35.33
CA ASP A 30 11.56 1.34 -36.74
C ASP A 30 10.23 1.61 -37.49
N HIS A 31 9.10 1.10 -36.93
CA HIS A 31 7.82 1.12 -37.65
C HIS A 31 6.93 2.33 -37.33
N ALA A 32 7.13 3.00 -36.24
CA ALA A 32 6.29 4.14 -35.82
C ALA A 32 7.10 5.28 -35.18
N PRO A 33 8.09 5.82 -35.88
CA PRO A 33 9.02 6.81 -35.34
C PRO A 33 8.32 8.02 -34.73
N ALA A 34 8.72 8.36 -33.52
CA ALA A 34 8.30 9.57 -32.81
C ALA A 34 9.12 9.68 -31.50
N PRO A 35 9.09 10.84 -30.82
CA PRO A 35 9.75 11.00 -29.53
C PRO A 35 9.22 10.00 -28.48
N VAL A 36 10.15 9.33 -27.80
CA VAL A 36 9.90 8.34 -26.74
C VAL A 36 10.54 8.79 -25.44
N MET A 37 9.89 8.57 -24.31
CA MET A 37 10.48 8.76 -22.98
C MET A 37 10.36 7.46 -22.20
N VAL A 38 11.48 7.02 -21.63
CA VAL A 38 11.54 5.92 -20.65
C VAL A 38 11.95 6.52 -19.32
N LEU A 39 11.08 6.37 -18.35
CA LEU A 39 11.29 6.78 -16.95
C LEU A 39 11.53 5.54 -16.09
N MET A 40 12.61 5.56 -15.33
CA MET A 40 12.93 4.59 -14.29
C MET A 40 12.86 5.27 -12.92
N PRO A 41 12.68 4.56 -11.81
CA PRO A 41 12.55 5.18 -10.50
C PRO A 41 13.72 6.11 -10.14
N THR A 42 14.94 5.70 -10.45
CA THR A 42 16.19 6.44 -10.14
C THR A 42 17.12 6.49 -11.33
N LEU A 43 18.14 7.35 -11.27
CA LEU A 43 19.20 7.40 -12.28
C LEU A 43 20.03 6.11 -12.32
N ASP A 44 20.26 5.47 -11.17
CA ASP A 44 20.99 4.20 -11.10
C ASP A 44 20.18 3.06 -11.76
N SER A 45 18.88 2.98 -11.50
CA SER A 45 18.00 2.00 -12.17
C SER A 45 17.91 2.24 -13.68
N ARG A 46 17.88 3.51 -14.12
CA ARG A 46 17.94 3.90 -15.54
C ARG A 46 19.23 3.40 -16.19
N ASP A 47 20.37 3.62 -15.57
CA ASP A 47 21.67 3.22 -16.12
C ASP A 47 21.78 1.71 -16.22
N LYS A 48 21.33 0.98 -15.22
CA LYS A 48 21.26 -0.50 -15.24
C LYS A 48 20.31 -0.99 -16.35
N TRP A 49 19.13 -0.40 -16.45
CA TRP A 49 18.16 -0.75 -17.50
C TRP A 49 18.73 -0.49 -18.90
N LYS A 50 19.38 0.68 -19.10
CA LYS A 50 20.07 0.99 -20.36
C LYS A 50 21.12 -0.08 -20.70
N ALA A 51 21.97 -0.42 -19.76
CA ALA A 51 23.06 -1.40 -19.99
C ALA A 51 22.53 -2.80 -20.28
N GLN A 52 21.52 -3.25 -19.55
CA GLN A 52 21.06 -4.66 -19.59
C GLN A 52 19.96 -4.92 -20.62
N LYS A 53 19.19 -3.89 -21.00
CA LYS A 53 18.00 -4.06 -21.84
C LYS A 53 18.09 -3.25 -23.13
N LEU A 54 18.39 -1.94 -23.04
CA LEU A 54 18.43 -1.11 -24.22
C LEU A 54 19.65 -1.39 -25.10
N ASN A 55 20.85 -1.45 -24.53
CA ASN A 55 22.06 -1.68 -25.32
C ASN A 55 22.00 -2.99 -26.13
N PRO A 56 21.55 -4.14 -25.60
CA PRO A 56 21.33 -5.34 -26.42
C PRO A 56 20.33 -5.11 -27.57
N LEU A 57 19.19 -4.42 -27.30
CA LEU A 57 18.26 -4.07 -28.40
C LEU A 57 18.95 -3.31 -29.52
N LEU A 58 19.75 -2.29 -29.17
CA LEU A 58 20.43 -1.42 -30.15
C LEU A 58 21.56 -2.15 -30.91
N GLN A 59 22.24 -3.11 -30.28
CA GLN A 59 23.41 -3.79 -30.84
C GLN A 59 23.07 -5.10 -31.56
N ASP A 60 22.14 -5.88 -30.98
CA ASP A 60 21.90 -7.26 -31.41
C ASP A 60 20.70 -7.37 -32.36
N THR A 61 19.84 -6.33 -32.46
CA THR A 61 18.72 -6.31 -33.39
C THR A 61 19.18 -5.66 -34.72
N PRO A 62 19.37 -6.42 -35.82
CA PRO A 62 19.97 -5.92 -37.05
C PRO A 62 19.27 -4.66 -37.60
N VAL A 63 17.93 -4.66 -37.66
CA VAL A 63 17.13 -3.52 -38.14
C VAL A 63 17.40 -2.27 -37.33
N ILE A 64 17.45 -2.35 -36.01
CA ILE A 64 17.69 -1.19 -35.13
C ILE A 64 19.13 -0.73 -35.24
N ARG A 65 20.10 -1.66 -35.28
CA ARG A 65 21.51 -1.34 -35.48
C ARG A 65 21.75 -0.61 -36.80
N ASP A 66 21.15 -1.10 -37.87
CA ASP A 66 21.30 -0.50 -39.20
C ASP A 66 20.62 0.87 -39.27
N LEU A 67 19.47 1.06 -38.58
CA LEU A 67 18.80 2.36 -38.43
C LEU A 67 19.72 3.41 -37.76
N LEU A 68 20.53 2.99 -36.78
CA LEU A 68 21.45 3.86 -36.03
C LEU A 68 22.86 3.94 -36.67
N GLY A 69 23.21 2.98 -37.54
CA GLY A 69 24.57 2.85 -38.11
C GLY A 69 25.05 3.98 -39.04
N GLY A 70 24.14 4.86 -39.45
CA GLY A 70 24.48 6.07 -40.19
C GLY A 70 24.92 7.25 -39.30
N GLN A 71 24.70 7.14 -37.98
CA GLN A 71 25.08 8.18 -37.02
C GLN A 71 26.44 7.82 -36.41
N ARG A 72 27.47 8.60 -36.68
CA ARG A 72 28.80 8.43 -36.11
C ARG A 72 28.72 8.58 -34.60
N SER A 73 29.32 7.68 -33.85
CA SER A 73 29.34 7.61 -32.38
C SER A 73 29.97 8.84 -31.67
N ARG A 74 30.28 9.91 -32.38
CA ARG A 74 30.85 11.14 -31.88
C ARG A 74 29.95 12.37 -32.02
N ASP A 75 28.75 12.22 -32.56
CA ASP A 75 27.84 13.35 -32.66
C ASP A 75 27.27 13.70 -31.28
N ALA A 76 27.31 14.97 -30.94
CA ALA A 76 26.82 15.52 -29.67
C ALA A 76 25.33 15.22 -29.39
N ALA A 77 24.61 14.68 -30.38
CA ALA A 77 23.22 14.27 -30.32
C ALA A 77 22.98 12.99 -29.50
N ASN A 78 23.99 12.11 -29.30
CA ASN A 78 23.85 10.87 -28.50
C ASN A 78 24.58 11.04 -27.18
N SER A 79 23.82 11.47 -26.18
CA SER A 79 24.28 11.59 -24.78
C SER A 79 23.94 10.32 -23.98
N LYS A 80 24.36 10.28 -22.71
CA LYS A 80 23.99 9.23 -21.77
C LYS A 80 22.46 9.11 -21.64
N ASP A 81 21.74 10.19 -21.79
CA ASP A 81 20.31 10.35 -21.47
C ASP A 81 19.42 10.49 -22.72
N MET A 82 20.03 10.58 -23.90
CA MET A 82 19.31 10.82 -25.16
C MET A 82 19.95 10.03 -26.31
N ILE A 83 19.10 9.43 -27.15
CA ILE A 83 19.51 8.74 -28.37
C ILE A 83 18.62 9.21 -29.51
N ASP A 84 19.25 9.87 -30.50
CA ASP A 84 18.55 10.24 -31.73
C ASP A 84 18.43 9.06 -32.68
N PHE A 85 17.31 8.96 -33.35
CA PHE A 85 17.09 8.01 -34.45
C PHE A 85 16.21 8.65 -35.53
N PRO A 86 16.23 8.16 -36.75
CA PRO A 86 15.44 8.73 -37.85
C PRO A 86 13.96 8.85 -37.50
N GLY A 87 13.43 10.07 -37.47
CA GLY A 87 12.04 10.39 -37.17
C GLY A 87 11.67 10.46 -35.71
N GLY A 88 12.63 10.34 -34.76
CA GLY A 88 12.38 10.43 -33.35
C GLY A 88 13.61 10.59 -32.47
N VAL A 89 13.37 10.68 -31.18
CA VAL A 89 14.39 10.74 -30.12
C VAL A 89 13.95 9.93 -28.94
N LEU A 90 14.84 9.17 -28.34
CA LEU A 90 14.62 8.43 -27.10
C LEU A 90 15.25 9.18 -25.94
N PHE A 91 14.44 9.58 -24.97
CA PHE A 91 14.85 10.16 -23.69
C PHE A 91 14.84 9.09 -22.59
N LEU A 92 15.92 9.04 -21.81
CA LEU A 92 16.05 8.16 -20.66
C LEU A 92 16.22 9.01 -19.40
N ALA A 93 15.34 8.87 -18.41
CA ALA A 93 15.39 9.71 -17.23
C ALA A 93 15.07 8.93 -15.94
N GLY A 94 15.53 9.47 -14.80
CA GLY A 94 15.17 8.99 -13.47
C GLY A 94 13.99 9.79 -12.93
N GLY A 95 13.01 9.11 -12.35
CA GLY A 95 11.74 9.71 -11.93
C GLY A 95 11.75 10.39 -10.56
N ASN A 96 12.91 10.51 -9.92
CA ASN A 96 13.06 11.15 -8.61
C ASN A 96 13.36 12.67 -8.66
N SER A 97 13.44 13.27 -9.87
CA SER A 97 13.72 14.68 -10.06
C SER A 97 12.65 15.36 -10.91
N PRO A 98 12.11 16.53 -10.50
CA PRO A 98 11.17 17.31 -11.30
C PRO A 98 11.68 17.63 -12.71
N ASN A 99 12.97 17.91 -12.86
CA ASN A 99 13.60 18.20 -14.14
C ASN A 99 13.45 17.06 -15.17
N SER A 100 13.35 15.82 -14.70
CA SER A 100 13.15 14.65 -15.57
C SER A 100 11.80 14.70 -16.31
N TYR A 101 10.81 15.37 -15.73
CA TYR A 101 9.47 15.51 -16.28
C TYR A 101 9.31 16.80 -17.11
N ALA A 102 10.27 17.73 -17.06
CA ALA A 102 10.14 19.05 -17.69
C ALA A 102 10.61 19.11 -19.15
N GLN A 103 11.44 18.17 -19.61
CA GLN A 103 12.30 18.36 -20.76
C GLN A 103 11.63 18.32 -22.14
N SER A 104 10.65 17.45 -22.41
CA SER A 104 10.18 17.29 -23.81
C SER A 104 8.77 16.71 -23.91
N SER A 105 8.06 17.09 -24.97
CA SER A 105 6.81 16.43 -25.36
C SER A 105 7.12 15.14 -26.10
N VAL A 106 6.46 14.04 -25.71
CA VAL A 106 6.69 12.72 -26.29
C VAL A 106 5.38 12.05 -26.71
N ARG A 107 5.46 11.20 -27.75
CA ARG A 107 4.34 10.39 -28.20
C ARG A 107 4.24 9.09 -27.42
N TYR A 108 5.37 8.51 -27.04
CA TYR A 108 5.47 7.25 -26.31
C TYR A 108 6.08 7.48 -24.94
N LEU A 109 5.37 7.08 -23.92
CA LEU A 109 5.82 7.14 -22.53
C LEU A 109 5.87 5.72 -21.97
N ILE A 110 6.99 5.36 -21.37
CA ILE A 110 7.18 4.10 -20.66
C ILE A 110 7.65 4.43 -19.25
N MET A 111 6.95 3.93 -18.24
CA MET A 111 7.36 3.95 -16.82
C MET A 111 7.47 2.52 -16.34
N ASP A 112 8.69 2.07 -16.09
CA ASP A 112 8.97 0.70 -15.59
C ASP A 112 9.33 0.75 -14.10
N ASP A 113 8.98 -0.30 -13.36
CA ASP A 113 9.07 -0.39 -11.89
C ASP A 113 8.32 0.76 -11.17
N LEU A 114 7.09 1.04 -11.60
CA LEU A 114 6.30 2.22 -11.20
C LEU A 114 6.13 2.36 -9.70
N ASP A 115 5.90 1.27 -8.97
CA ASP A 115 5.71 1.29 -7.50
C ASP A 115 6.99 1.62 -6.71
N ARG A 116 8.12 1.75 -7.39
CA ARG A 116 9.39 2.21 -6.80
C ARG A 116 9.66 3.69 -7.03
N PHE A 117 8.77 4.38 -7.75
CA PHE A 117 8.83 5.83 -7.86
C PHE A 117 8.45 6.48 -6.53
N PRO A 118 8.92 7.70 -6.23
CA PRO A 118 8.45 8.43 -5.06
C PRO A 118 6.95 8.70 -5.19
N GLY A 119 6.22 8.73 -4.07
CA GLY A 119 4.79 9.06 -4.06
C GLY A 119 4.51 10.47 -4.58
N GLU A 120 5.46 11.39 -4.36
CA GLU A 120 5.46 12.75 -4.88
C GLU A 120 6.86 13.12 -5.40
N VAL A 121 6.92 13.88 -6.49
CA VAL A 121 8.17 14.33 -7.10
C VAL A 121 8.47 15.77 -6.65
N GLY A 122 9.26 15.90 -5.58
CA GLY A 122 9.48 17.18 -4.93
C GLY A 122 8.18 17.82 -4.47
N GLU A 123 7.93 19.08 -4.88
CA GLU A 123 6.68 19.80 -4.61
C GLU A 123 5.71 19.76 -5.81
N GLU A 124 6.03 19.05 -6.90
CA GLU A 124 5.25 19.06 -8.15
C GLU A 124 4.14 18.01 -8.20
N GLY A 125 4.13 17.04 -7.25
CA GLY A 125 3.05 16.07 -7.07
C GLY A 125 3.26 14.70 -7.74
N ASP A 126 2.16 14.05 -8.12
CA ASP A 126 2.09 12.65 -8.60
C ASP A 126 2.95 12.41 -9.85
N PRO A 127 3.93 11.48 -9.83
CA PRO A 127 4.82 11.19 -10.96
C PRO A 127 4.08 10.76 -12.22
N VAL A 128 2.97 10.04 -12.09
CA VAL A 128 2.16 9.59 -13.23
C VAL A 128 1.46 10.77 -13.90
N ALA A 129 0.91 11.69 -13.11
CA ALA A 129 0.25 12.88 -13.63
C ALA A 129 1.24 13.79 -14.38
N LEU A 130 2.43 14.00 -13.81
CA LEU A 130 3.51 14.77 -14.42
C LEU A 130 3.96 14.17 -15.77
N ALA A 131 4.22 12.85 -15.78
CA ALA A 131 4.62 12.13 -16.99
C ALA A 131 3.53 12.14 -18.07
N LYS A 132 2.26 11.93 -17.71
CA LYS A 132 1.11 12.05 -18.64
C LYS A 132 1.03 13.43 -19.28
N GLY A 133 1.40 14.47 -18.53
CA GLY A 133 1.48 15.85 -19.04
C GLY A 133 2.36 15.98 -20.29
N ARG A 134 3.43 15.20 -20.39
CA ARG A 134 4.38 15.25 -21.55
C ARG A 134 3.80 14.67 -22.84
N THR A 135 2.72 13.94 -22.78
CA THR A 135 2.09 13.31 -23.95
C THR A 135 0.93 14.10 -24.52
N LYS A 136 0.49 15.19 -23.88
CA LYS A 136 -0.72 15.95 -24.24
C LYS A 136 -0.69 16.52 -25.67
N ALA A 137 0.50 16.83 -26.21
CA ALA A 137 0.67 17.35 -27.57
C ALA A 137 0.39 16.30 -28.67
N PHE A 138 0.29 15.01 -28.32
CA PHE A 138 0.13 13.94 -29.30
C PHE A 138 -1.23 13.23 -29.16
N ALA A 139 -2.10 13.42 -30.14
CA ALA A 139 -3.45 12.82 -30.15
C ALA A 139 -3.44 11.27 -30.15
N ARG A 140 -2.36 10.63 -30.59
CA ARG A 140 -2.16 9.17 -30.63
C ARG A 140 -1.06 8.74 -29.68
N ALA A 141 -0.96 9.37 -28.53
CA ALA A 141 -0.01 8.96 -27.48
C ALA A 141 -0.26 7.54 -27.02
N LYS A 142 0.82 6.84 -26.62
CA LYS A 142 0.77 5.55 -25.91
C LYS A 142 1.59 5.69 -24.64
N ARG A 143 0.99 5.29 -23.52
CA ARG A 143 1.60 5.34 -22.21
C ARG A 143 1.55 3.95 -21.60
N LEU A 144 2.69 3.42 -21.27
CA LEU A 144 2.88 2.08 -20.72
C LEU A 144 3.41 2.21 -19.30
N PHE A 145 2.65 1.71 -18.35
CA PHE A 145 2.96 1.69 -16.92
C PHE A 145 3.12 0.24 -16.48
N ILE A 146 4.27 -0.08 -15.88
CA ILE A 146 4.62 -1.46 -15.55
C ILE A 146 5.16 -1.49 -14.13
N SER A 147 4.70 -2.41 -13.31
CA SER A 147 5.30 -2.70 -12.01
C SER A 147 4.92 -4.06 -11.47
N THR A 148 5.77 -4.56 -10.58
CA THR A 148 5.39 -5.48 -9.52
C THR A 148 4.70 -4.65 -8.44
N PRO A 149 3.49 -5.01 -7.99
CA PRO A 149 2.74 -4.25 -6.99
C PRO A 149 3.39 -4.34 -5.60
N THR A 150 2.99 -3.45 -4.71
CA THR A 150 3.48 -3.38 -3.33
C THR A 150 2.35 -3.61 -2.33
N VAL A 151 1.94 -2.62 -1.58
CA VAL A 151 0.88 -2.69 -0.58
C VAL A 151 -0.42 -2.20 -1.17
N GLN A 152 -1.52 -2.87 -0.87
CA GLN A 152 -2.86 -2.50 -1.29
C GLN A 152 -3.19 -1.07 -0.85
N GLY A 153 -3.77 -0.29 -1.75
CA GLY A 153 -4.11 1.11 -1.53
C GLY A 153 -2.93 2.09 -1.63
N GLU A 154 -1.67 1.64 -1.54
CA GLU A 154 -0.47 2.48 -1.76
C GLU A 154 0.15 2.26 -3.14
N SER A 155 -0.10 1.12 -3.76
CA SER A 155 0.47 0.72 -5.04
C SER A 155 -0.05 1.57 -6.21
N LEU A 156 0.85 2.26 -6.91
CA LEU A 156 0.51 3.07 -8.08
C LEU A 156 0.02 2.20 -9.24
N ILE A 157 0.61 1.01 -9.41
CA ILE A 157 0.20 0.10 -10.49
C ILE A 157 -1.16 -0.52 -10.21
N GLU A 158 -1.49 -0.82 -8.94
CA GLU A 158 -2.81 -1.30 -8.53
C GLU A 158 -3.89 -0.27 -8.87
N ARG A 159 -3.68 1.00 -8.49
CA ARG A 159 -4.62 2.10 -8.78
C ARG A 159 -4.94 2.17 -10.26
N GLY A 160 -3.91 2.14 -11.12
CA GLY A 160 -4.13 2.20 -12.56
C GLY A 160 -4.75 0.93 -13.14
N TYR A 161 -4.43 -0.24 -12.61
CA TYR A 161 -5.05 -1.51 -12.98
C TYR A 161 -6.52 -1.55 -12.56
N ALA A 162 -6.85 -1.10 -11.36
CA ALA A 162 -8.22 -1.04 -10.85
C ALA A 162 -9.15 -0.15 -11.70
N GLU A 163 -8.63 0.96 -12.26
CA GLU A 163 -9.36 1.86 -13.16
C GLU A 163 -9.47 1.33 -14.61
N SER A 164 -8.72 0.31 -14.97
CA SER A 164 -8.63 -0.27 -16.31
C SER A 164 -9.71 -1.33 -16.57
N ASP A 165 -9.68 -1.94 -17.76
CA ASP A 165 -10.55 -3.08 -18.14
C ASP A 165 -10.15 -4.41 -17.47
N GLN A 166 -9.09 -4.42 -16.64
CA GLN A 166 -8.67 -5.50 -15.76
C GLN A 166 -8.58 -6.87 -16.45
N ARG A 167 -7.72 -6.96 -17.47
CA ARG A 167 -7.55 -8.21 -18.22
C ARG A 167 -6.72 -9.21 -17.42
N ARG A 168 -7.21 -10.45 -17.39
CA ARG A 168 -6.47 -11.63 -16.92
C ARG A 168 -6.23 -12.59 -18.07
N TYR A 169 -5.11 -13.30 -18.02
CA TYR A 169 -4.81 -14.31 -19.05
C TYR A 169 -5.52 -15.61 -18.71
N HIS A 170 -6.50 -15.99 -19.53
CA HIS A 170 -7.26 -17.21 -19.34
C HIS A 170 -6.71 -18.32 -20.24
N VAL A 171 -6.59 -19.51 -19.67
CA VAL A 171 -6.12 -20.72 -20.34
C VAL A 171 -7.20 -21.80 -20.28
N ALA A 172 -7.28 -22.62 -21.33
CA ALA A 172 -8.24 -23.72 -21.34
C ALA A 172 -7.76 -24.88 -20.45
N CYS A 173 -8.62 -25.41 -19.60
CA CYS A 173 -8.36 -26.65 -18.88
C CYS A 173 -8.17 -27.82 -19.86
N PRO A 174 -7.12 -28.66 -19.75
CA PRO A 174 -6.93 -29.78 -20.66
C PRO A 174 -8.02 -30.86 -20.56
N HIS A 175 -8.76 -30.91 -19.46
CA HIS A 175 -9.81 -31.92 -19.22
C HIS A 175 -11.20 -31.42 -19.69
N CYS A 176 -11.67 -30.27 -19.20
CA CYS A 176 -13.02 -29.77 -19.50
C CYS A 176 -13.07 -28.66 -20.54
N GLN A 177 -11.93 -28.18 -21.04
CA GLN A 177 -11.80 -27.11 -22.03
C GLN A 177 -12.36 -25.73 -21.60
N THR A 178 -12.79 -25.59 -20.35
CA THR A 178 -13.25 -24.30 -19.82
C THR A 178 -12.07 -23.36 -19.63
N PHE A 179 -12.25 -22.11 -20.06
CA PHE A 179 -11.24 -21.06 -19.89
C PHE A 179 -11.30 -20.49 -18.47
N GLN A 180 -10.15 -20.43 -17.80
CA GLN A 180 -10.00 -19.92 -16.45
C GLN A 180 -8.65 -19.18 -16.30
N PRO A 181 -8.55 -18.16 -15.43
CA PRO A 181 -7.25 -17.64 -15.02
C PRO A 181 -6.56 -18.68 -14.12
N LEU A 182 -5.23 -18.66 -14.12
CA LEU A 182 -4.47 -19.41 -13.11
C LEU A 182 -4.40 -18.57 -11.82
N GLU A 183 -4.87 -19.15 -10.73
CA GLU A 183 -4.88 -18.57 -9.39
C GLU A 183 -4.06 -19.42 -8.44
N TRP A 184 -3.46 -18.76 -7.44
CA TRP A 184 -2.63 -19.51 -6.48
C TRP A 184 -3.45 -20.52 -5.70
N GLY A 185 -4.58 -20.07 -5.14
CA GLY A 185 -5.44 -20.89 -4.30
C GLY A 185 -4.78 -21.26 -2.97
N GLY A 186 -3.77 -22.09 -3.00
CA GLY A 186 -3.09 -22.56 -1.80
C GLY A 186 -3.69 -23.84 -1.21
N PRO A 187 -3.22 -24.31 -0.03
CA PRO A 187 -3.63 -25.61 0.51
C PRO A 187 -5.10 -25.64 0.96
N GLU A 188 -5.63 -24.53 1.44
CA GLU A 188 -6.97 -24.42 2.03
C GLU A 188 -8.12 -24.31 1.01
N THR A 189 -7.81 -24.07 -0.28
CA THR A 189 -8.83 -23.85 -1.31
C THR A 189 -9.14 -25.11 -2.09
N GLU A 190 -10.30 -25.19 -2.74
CA GLU A 190 -10.70 -26.34 -3.57
C GLU A 190 -9.97 -26.40 -4.92
N HIS A 191 -9.49 -25.26 -5.45
CA HIS A 191 -8.80 -25.14 -6.73
C HIS A 191 -7.45 -24.40 -6.59
N GLY A 192 -6.74 -24.25 -7.70
CA GLY A 192 -5.42 -23.59 -7.72
C GLY A 192 -4.28 -24.58 -7.50
N ILE A 193 -3.11 -24.08 -7.08
CA ILE A 193 -1.92 -24.91 -6.86
C ILE A 193 -2.09 -25.79 -5.62
N LYS A 194 -1.82 -27.08 -5.80
CA LYS A 194 -1.78 -28.09 -4.75
C LYS A 194 -0.43 -28.81 -4.79
N TRP A 195 -0.05 -29.36 -3.66
CA TRP A 195 1.21 -30.13 -3.55
C TRP A 195 1.12 -31.18 -2.47
N ARG A 196 1.94 -32.20 -2.60
CA ARG A 196 2.18 -33.22 -1.59
C ARG A 196 3.68 -33.53 -1.47
N ALA A 197 4.13 -33.94 -0.30
CA ALA A 197 5.48 -34.45 -0.12
C ALA A 197 5.59 -35.87 -0.69
N ASN A 198 6.70 -36.17 -1.35
CA ASN A 198 7.08 -37.50 -1.79
C ASN A 198 8.56 -37.73 -1.50
N GLU A 199 9.07 -38.94 -1.80
CA GLU A 199 10.49 -39.31 -1.58
C GLU A 199 11.48 -38.41 -2.33
N ALA A 200 11.07 -37.80 -3.46
CA ALA A 200 11.86 -36.90 -4.28
C ALA A 200 11.68 -35.41 -3.97
N GLY A 201 10.94 -35.06 -2.90
CA GLY A 201 10.64 -33.68 -2.49
C GLY A 201 9.16 -33.34 -2.56
N LEU A 202 8.78 -32.28 -3.27
CA LEU A 202 7.40 -31.91 -3.52
C LEU A 202 6.96 -32.31 -4.91
N ASP A 203 5.73 -32.83 -5.00
CA ASP A 203 4.97 -32.97 -6.24
C ASP A 203 3.90 -31.90 -6.26
N ALA A 204 3.81 -31.08 -7.32
CA ALA A 204 2.88 -29.98 -7.42
C ALA A 204 2.06 -30.03 -8.70
N TRP A 205 0.77 -29.69 -8.59
CA TRP A 205 -0.18 -29.66 -9.71
C TRP A 205 -1.17 -28.53 -9.51
N TYR A 206 -1.90 -28.20 -10.56
CA TYR A 206 -3.00 -27.23 -10.52
C TYR A 206 -4.34 -27.98 -10.53
N VAL A 207 -5.27 -27.59 -9.67
CA VAL A 207 -6.64 -28.12 -9.67
C VAL A 207 -7.57 -27.13 -10.38
N CYS A 208 -8.29 -27.60 -11.38
CA CYS A 208 -9.22 -26.81 -12.17
C CYS A 208 -10.38 -26.31 -11.31
N ALA A 209 -10.72 -25.03 -11.43
CA ALA A 209 -11.84 -24.41 -10.69
C ALA A 209 -13.23 -24.92 -11.13
N HIS A 210 -13.34 -25.57 -12.30
CA HIS A 210 -14.61 -25.99 -12.86
C HIS A 210 -14.87 -27.49 -12.76
N CYS A 211 -13.88 -28.32 -13.10
CA CYS A 211 -14.06 -29.76 -13.10
C CYS A 211 -13.27 -30.49 -12.02
N HIS A 212 -12.50 -29.74 -11.20
CA HIS A 212 -11.61 -30.25 -10.16
C HIS A 212 -10.57 -31.29 -10.66
N GLY A 213 -10.36 -31.38 -11.97
CA GLY A 213 -9.33 -32.24 -12.57
C GLY A 213 -7.92 -31.74 -12.24
N GLU A 214 -7.00 -32.67 -11.95
CA GLU A 214 -5.59 -32.39 -11.70
C GLU A 214 -4.87 -32.09 -13.01
N ILE A 215 -4.22 -30.95 -13.10
CA ILE A 215 -3.47 -30.47 -14.25
C ILE A 215 -1.99 -30.44 -13.89
N TYR A 216 -1.21 -31.28 -14.51
CA TYR A 216 0.24 -31.31 -14.29
C TYR A 216 0.97 -30.32 -15.20
N GLU A 217 2.16 -29.90 -14.78
CA GLU A 217 2.88 -28.78 -15.42
C GLU A 217 3.21 -29.02 -16.90
N HIS A 218 3.35 -30.26 -17.34
CA HIS A 218 3.60 -30.61 -18.75
C HIS A 218 2.47 -30.18 -19.69
N HIS A 219 1.25 -29.93 -19.19
CA HIS A 219 0.15 -29.36 -19.96
C HIS A 219 0.29 -27.85 -20.20
N LYS A 220 1.10 -27.16 -19.36
CA LYS A 220 1.23 -25.69 -19.37
C LYS A 220 1.58 -25.12 -20.77
N PRO A 221 2.53 -25.67 -21.55
CA PRO A 221 2.85 -25.12 -22.86
C PRO A 221 1.65 -25.03 -23.79
N GLY A 222 0.85 -26.10 -23.87
CA GLY A 222 -0.36 -26.12 -24.69
C GLY A 222 -1.44 -25.16 -24.19
N MET A 223 -1.63 -25.08 -22.88
CA MET A 223 -2.56 -24.16 -22.26
C MET A 223 -2.16 -22.69 -22.52
N LEU A 224 -0.87 -22.37 -22.40
CA LEU A 224 -0.38 -21.01 -22.66
C LEU A 224 -0.49 -20.63 -24.13
N ALA A 225 -0.18 -21.54 -25.07
CA ALA A 225 -0.28 -21.26 -26.49
C ALA A 225 -1.72 -20.98 -26.94
N GLY A 226 -2.72 -21.63 -26.32
CA GLY A 226 -4.14 -21.42 -26.57
C GLY A 226 -4.81 -20.35 -25.74
N GLY A 227 -4.06 -19.69 -24.83
CA GLY A 227 -4.61 -18.72 -23.90
C GLY A 227 -5.03 -17.40 -24.54
N ARG A 228 -5.83 -16.63 -23.83
CA ARG A 228 -6.33 -15.33 -24.27
C ARG A 228 -6.56 -14.36 -23.12
N TRP A 229 -6.35 -13.09 -23.40
CA TRP A 229 -6.67 -12.01 -22.47
C TRP A 229 -8.17 -11.73 -22.48
N ILE A 230 -8.81 -11.87 -21.32
CA ILE A 230 -10.23 -11.58 -21.12
C ILE A 230 -10.37 -10.42 -20.16
N ALA A 231 -11.14 -9.40 -20.55
CA ALA A 231 -11.40 -8.22 -19.73
C ALA A 231 -12.53 -8.50 -18.74
N THR A 232 -12.35 -8.09 -17.49
CA THR A 232 -13.41 -8.08 -16.48
C THR A 232 -14.39 -6.92 -16.74
N HIS A 233 -13.86 -5.78 -17.20
CA HIS A 233 -14.61 -4.55 -17.47
C HIS A 233 -14.43 -4.10 -18.94
N PRO A 234 -15.01 -4.82 -19.93
CA PRO A 234 -14.77 -4.56 -21.34
C PRO A 234 -15.25 -3.18 -21.82
N GLU A 235 -16.12 -2.52 -21.09
CA GLU A 235 -16.65 -1.18 -21.34
C GLU A 235 -15.62 -0.07 -21.12
N ARG A 236 -14.56 -0.33 -20.32
CA ARG A 236 -13.55 0.67 -19.99
C ARG A 236 -12.54 0.84 -21.13
N SER A 237 -12.14 2.08 -21.37
CA SER A 237 -11.21 2.44 -22.46
C SER A 237 -9.73 2.23 -22.11
N VAL A 238 -9.38 2.25 -20.83
CA VAL A 238 -8.03 2.00 -20.33
C VAL A 238 -7.76 0.50 -20.32
N ARG A 239 -6.56 0.09 -20.76
CA ARG A 239 -6.17 -1.33 -20.77
C ARG A 239 -5.34 -1.67 -19.55
N GLY A 240 -5.73 -2.71 -18.83
CA GLY A 240 -4.96 -3.26 -17.72
C GLY A 240 -4.72 -4.75 -17.92
N TYR A 241 -3.52 -5.19 -17.58
CA TYR A 241 -3.10 -6.59 -17.67
C TYR A 241 -2.54 -7.03 -16.33
N HIS A 242 -2.95 -8.21 -15.87
CA HIS A 242 -2.36 -8.86 -14.71
C HIS A 242 -1.78 -10.20 -15.12
N ILE A 243 -0.54 -10.48 -14.69
CA ILE A 243 0.12 -11.76 -14.93
C ILE A 243 1.02 -12.16 -13.75
N SER A 244 0.83 -13.39 -13.27
CA SER A 244 1.60 -14.01 -12.18
C SER A 244 2.67 -14.97 -12.69
N ALA A 245 3.57 -15.41 -11.80
CA ALA A 245 4.58 -16.43 -12.11
C ALA A 245 3.98 -17.82 -12.40
N LEU A 246 2.69 -18.05 -12.10
CA LEU A 246 2.00 -19.28 -12.49
C LEU A 246 2.02 -19.53 -13.99
N TYR A 247 2.12 -18.45 -14.78
CA TYR A 247 2.19 -18.48 -16.24
C TYR A 247 3.63 -18.57 -16.79
N ALA A 248 4.64 -18.66 -15.94
CA ALA A 248 6.02 -18.77 -16.40
C ALA A 248 6.19 -20.02 -17.30
N PRO A 249 6.74 -19.88 -18.53
CA PRO A 249 6.99 -21.02 -19.37
C PRO A 249 8.01 -21.98 -18.73
N ILE A 250 7.87 -23.26 -19.01
CA ILE A 250 8.82 -24.28 -18.50
C ILE A 250 10.24 -23.92 -18.96
N GLY A 251 11.16 -23.84 -17.99
CA GLY A 251 12.57 -23.51 -18.22
C GLY A 251 12.89 -22.02 -18.34
N LEU A 252 11.88 -21.12 -18.29
CA LEU A 252 12.07 -19.66 -18.35
C LEU A 252 11.59 -18.92 -17.08
N GLY A 253 11.31 -19.65 -16.01
CA GLY A 253 10.86 -19.10 -14.72
C GLY A 253 10.58 -20.23 -13.74
N PRO A 254 10.03 -19.93 -12.56
CA PRO A 254 9.76 -20.93 -11.54
C PRO A 254 8.71 -21.94 -12.03
N SER A 255 8.92 -23.22 -11.74
CA SER A 255 7.91 -24.26 -11.89
C SER A 255 6.81 -24.11 -10.81
N TRP A 256 5.69 -24.79 -10.99
CA TRP A 256 4.66 -24.85 -9.94
C TRP A 256 5.18 -25.50 -8.66
N ARG A 257 6.13 -26.42 -8.79
CA ARG A 257 6.84 -27.01 -7.67
C ARG A 257 7.70 -25.97 -6.92
N ASP A 258 8.52 -25.21 -7.66
CA ASP A 258 9.35 -24.16 -7.05
C ASP A 258 8.49 -23.14 -6.30
N LEU A 259 7.36 -22.73 -6.89
CA LEU A 259 6.41 -21.83 -6.23
C LEU A 259 5.81 -22.43 -4.95
N ALA A 260 5.54 -23.73 -4.91
CA ALA A 260 5.05 -24.41 -3.72
C ALA A 260 6.13 -24.50 -2.63
N GLU A 261 7.39 -24.73 -3.00
CA GLU A 261 8.53 -24.70 -2.07
C GLU A 261 8.77 -23.31 -1.51
N ASP A 262 8.74 -22.27 -2.37
CA ASP A 262 8.87 -20.86 -1.96
C ASP A 262 7.73 -20.43 -1.03
N TRP A 263 6.49 -20.85 -1.30
CA TRP A 263 5.36 -20.60 -0.41
C TRP A 263 5.57 -21.20 0.98
N LYS A 264 5.99 -22.48 1.06
CA LYS A 264 6.26 -23.16 2.35
C LYS A 264 7.36 -22.44 3.15
N ALA A 265 8.32 -21.85 2.48
CA ALA A 265 9.32 -21.03 3.13
C ALA A 265 8.75 -19.66 3.55
N ALA A 266 7.91 -19.07 2.71
CA ALA A 266 7.37 -17.72 2.87
C ALA A 266 6.37 -17.60 4.02
N VAL A 267 5.51 -18.59 4.25
CA VAL A 267 4.47 -18.56 5.30
C VAL A 267 5.02 -18.48 6.73
N LYS A 268 6.33 -18.67 6.90
CA LYS A 268 6.98 -18.62 8.23
C LYS A 268 7.05 -17.21 8.81
N SER A 269 6.96 -16.17 8.00
CA SER A 269 6.91 -14.79 8.48
C SER A 269 6.10 -13.89 7.55
N PRO A 270 5.41 -12.86 8.08
CA PRO A 270 4.64 -11.90 7.26
C PRO A 270 5.49 -11.21 6.19
N GLY A 271 6.75 -10.86 6.48
CA GLY A 271 7.63 -10.18 5.52
C GLY A 271 8.01 -11.05 4.33
N THR A 272 8.29 -12.35 4.55
CA THR A 272 8.57 -13.30 3.46
C THR A 272 7.32 -13.63 2.67
N LEU A 273 6.16 -13.73 3.34
CA LEU A 273 4.87 -13.97 2.68
C LEU A 273 4.49 -12.78 1.78
N ARG A 274 4.67 -11.54 2.26
CA ARG A 274 4.50 -10.33 1.45
C ARG A 274 5.37 -10.38 0.20
N THR A 275 6.64 -10.76 0.34
CA THR A 275 7.55 -10.89 -0.81
C THR A 275 7.01 -11.91 -1.81
N PHE A 276 6.53 -13.05 -1.36
CA PHE A 276 5.93 -14.08 -2.22
C PHE A 276 4.72 -13.53 -2.99
N VAL A 277 3.75 -12.92 -2.29
CA VAL A 277 2.54 -12.36 -2.90
C VAL A 277 2.89 -11.32 -3.96
N ASN A 278 3.73 -10.34 -3.62
CA ASN A 278 4.09 -9.29 -4.55
C ASN A 278 4.91 -9.79 -5.73
N THR A 279 5.93 -10.65 -5.50
CA THR A 279 6.91 -10.99 -6.53
C THR A 279 6.54 -12.22 -7.35
N HIS A 280 5.82 -13.20 -6.78
CA HIS A 280 5.40 -14.40 -7.50
C HIS A 280 3.95 -14.32 -8.00
N LEU A 281 3.05 -13.78 -7.20
CA LEU A 281 1.66 -13.65 -7.64
C LEU A 281 1.40 -12.37 -8.43
N GLY A 282 2.25 -11.34 -8.24
CA GLY A 282 2.03 -10.03 -8.86
C GLY A 282 0.78 -9.37 -8.30
N GLU A 283 0.44 -9.66 -7.05
CA GLU A 283 -0.70 -9.17 -6.31
C GLU A 283 -0.25 -8.23 -5.20
N CYS A 284 -1.11 -7.28 -4.83
CA CYS A 284 -0.83 -6.40 -3.71
C CYS A 284 -0.86 -7.19 -2.40
N TRP A 285 0.09 -6.89 -1.54
CA TRP A 285 0.03 -7.35 -0.18
C TRP A 285 -1.07 -6.59 0.56
N GLU A 286 -2.09 -7.30 1.01
CA GLU A 286 -2.97 -6.79 2.03
C GLU A 286 -2.19 -6.84 3.33
N GLU A 287 -1.84 -5.67 3.87
CA GLU A 287 -1.38 -5.65 5.24
C GLU A 287 -2.55 -6.20 6.05
N GLN A 288 -2.39 -7.42 6.50
CA GLN A 288 -3.14 -7.90 7.66
C GLN A 288 -2.64 -7.00 8.81
N GLY A 289 -3.14 -5.76 8.82
CA GLY A 289 -3.07 -4.95 10.00
C GLY A 289 -3.61 -5.83 11.12
N ASP A 290 -3.04 -5.71 12.28
CA ASP A 290 -3.60 -6.26 13.50
C ASP A 290 -5.00 -5.66 13.69
N HIS A 291 -5.96 -6.18 12.91
CA HIS A 291 -7.37 -5.86 13.10
C HIS A 291 -7.80 -6.66 14.32
N ALA A 292 -8.10 -5.96 15.38
CA ALA A 292 -9.07 -6.48 16.31
C ALA A 292 -10.38 -6.60 15.49
N ASP A 293 -10.91 -7.81 15.41
CA ASP A 293 -12.17 -8.07 14.71
C ASP A 293 -13.31 -7.32 15.42
N PRO A 294 -13.95 -6.30 14.79
CA PRO A 294 -15.05 -5.58 15.44
C PRO A 294 -16.16 -6.50 15.92
N VAL A 295 -16.47 -7.54 15.15
CA VAL A 295 -17.49 -8.57 15.53
C VAL A 295 -17.04 -9.39 16.73
N GLY A 296 -15.75 -9.73 16.80
CA GLY A 296 -15.15 -10.41 17.95
C GLY A 296 -15.18 -9.53 19.20
N LEU A 297 -14.99 -8.22 19.07
CA LEU A 297 -15.05 -7.28 20.20
C LEU A 297 -16.48 -7.09 20.73
N LEU A 298 -17.50 -7.07 19.88
CA LEU A 298 -18.90 -7.06 20.31
C LEU A 298 -19.26 -8.28 21.18
N SER A 299 -18.68 -9.43 20.90
CA SER A 299 -18.89 -10.63 21.74
C SER A 299 -18.24 -10.54 23.13
N ARG A 300 -17.42 -9.51 23.37
CA ARG A 300 -16.72 -9.26 24.64
C ARG A 300 -17.45 -8.27 25.55
N LEU A 301 -18.62 -7.76 25.14
CA LEU A 301 -19.44 -6.93 26.00
C LEU A 301 -19.83 -7.70 27.26
N GLU A 302 -19.67 -7.07 28.40
CA GLU A 302 -19.94 -7.70 29.70
C GLU A 302 -20.66 -6.73 30.64
N ASP A 303 -21.52 -7.30 31.50
CA ASP A 303 -22.21 -6.55 32.53
C ASP A 303 -21.28 -6.38 33.72
N TYR A 304 -20.93 -5.14 34.02
CA TYR A 304 -20.25 -4.76 35.24
C TYR A 304 -20.74 -3.41 35.74
N GLU A 305 -20.85 -3.29 37.07
CA GLU A 305 -21.17 -2.03 37.71
C GLU A 305 -19.92 -1.16 37.84
N GLU A 306 -20.13 0.14 38.14
CA GLU A 306 -19.06 1.07 38.42
C GLU A 306 -18.09 0.46 39.47
N LYS A 307 -16.80 0.37 39.11
CA LYS A 307 -15.80 -0.26 39.96
C LYS A 307 -15.47 0.66 41.14
N ALA A 308 -15.99 0.34 42.31
CA ALA A 308 -15.87 1.13 43.54
C ALA A 308 -14.42 1.31 44.06
N LYS A 309 -13.41 0.65 43.44
CA LYS A 309 -12.00 0.66 43.87
C LYS A 309 -11.04 0.59 42.66
N SER A 310 -11.20 1.43 41.66
CA SER A 310 -10.15 1.61 40.66
C SER A 310 -8.91 2.28 41.28
N LEU A 311 -7.73 1.97 40.76
CA LEU A 311 -6.49 2.65 41.17
C LEU A 311 -6.43 4.08 40.64
N ALA A 312 -7.00 4.33 39.48
CA ALA A 312 -7.12 5.65 38.86
C ALA A 312 -8.29 5.67 37.88
N ARG A 313 -8.94 6.82 37.77
CA ARG A 313 -9.92 7.12 36.71
C ARG A 313 -9.40 8.20 35.80
N THR A 314 -9.40 7.96 34.50
CA THR A 314 -8.96 8.93 33.50
C THR A 314 -10.00 9.13 32.40
N ALA A 315 -9.90 10.25 31.68
CA ALA A 315 -10.69 10.49 30.48
C ALA A 315 -9.80 10.86 29.29
N GLY A 316 -10.18 10.38 28.11
CA GLY A 316 -9.66 10.85 26.83
C GLY A 316 -10.72 11.68 26.12
N VAL A 317 -10.35 12.82 25.54
CA VAL A 317 -11.26 13.70 24.79
C VAL A 317 -10.70 13.93 23.40
N ASP A 318 -11.42 13.46 22.38
CA ASP A 318 -11.19 13.84 20.98
C ASP A 318 -12.00 15.08 20.61
N VAL A 319 -11.37 16.01 19.87
CA VAL A 319 -11.95 17.29 19.50
C VAL A 319 -12.21 17.34 18.01
N GLN A 320 -13.46 17.28 17.62
CA GLN A 320 -13.89 17.37 16.23
C GLN A 320 -14.54 18.75 15.93
N LYS A 321 -15.04 18.94 14.73
CA LYS A 321 -15.63 20.22 14.33
C LYS A 321 -16.97 20.48 15.04
N ASP A 322 -17.76 19.46 15.18
CA ASP A 322 -19.18 19.50 15.56
C ASP A 322 -19.48 18.72 16.84
N ARG A 323 -18.46 18.17 17.52
CA ARG A 323 -18.63 17.43 18.78
C ARG A 323 -17.31 17.25 19.52
N LEU A 324 -17.42 16.90 20.80
CA LEU A 324 -16.36 16.28 21.59
C LEU A 324 -16.74 14.82 21.87
N GLU A 325 -15.80 13.89 21.72
CA GLU A 325 -15.97 12.50 22.08
C GLU A 325 -15.11 12.19 23.30
N VAL A 326 -15.76 11.65 24.35
CA VAL A 326 -15.15 11.43 25.66
C VAL A 326 -15.22 9.96 26.00
N THR A 327 -14.08 9.35 26.34
CA THR A 327 -14.04 7.97 26.84
C THR A 327 -13.54 7.99 28.28
N ILE A 328 -14.30 7.41 29.21
CA ILE A 328 -13.96 7.28 30.62
C ILE A 328 -13.39 5.89 30.87
N VAL A 329 -12.23 5.83 31.52
CA VAL A 329 -11.53 4.56 31.79
C VAL A 329 -11.11 4.47 33.25
N ASP A 330 -11.47 3.39 33.90
CA ASP A 330 -10.95 2.97 35.18
C ASP A 330 -9.78 1.99 35.01
N TRP A 331 -8.74 2.17 35.79
CA TRP A 331 -7.52 1.39 35.71
C TRP A 331 -7.30 0.55 36.97
N ASP A 332 -6.82 -0.68 36.78
CA ASP A 332 -6.40 -1.56 37.85
C ASP A 332 -4.93 -2.01 37.69
N LEU A 333 -4.48 -2.88 38.59
CA LEU A 333 -3.14 -3.44 38.59
C LEU A 333 -2.77 -4.05 37.24
N GLY A 334 -1.54 -3.76 36.78
CA GLY A 334 -1.07 -4.26 35.48
C GLY A 334 -1.68 -3.56 34.27
N GLU A 335 -2.24 -2.37 34.46
CA GLU A 335 -2.90 -1.59 33.41
C GLU A 335 -4.11 -2.33 32.78
N GLU A 336 -4.81 -3.16 33.56
CA GLU A 336 -6.13 -3.67 33.20
C GLU A 336 -7.11 -2.52 33.12
N ALA A 337 -7.77 -2.36 31.96
CA ALA A 337 -8.59 -1.21 31.65
C ALA A 337 -10.07 -1.56 31.63
N TRP A 338 -10.88 -0.78 32.35
CA TRP A 338 -12.33 -0.90 32.38
C TRP A 338 -12.92 0.34 31.72
N LEU A 339 -13.49 0.21 30.54
CA LEU A 339 -14.21 1.31 29.90
C LEU A 339 -15.53 1.53 30.63
N MET A 340 -15.74 2.73 31.14
CA MET A 340 -16.90 3.05 31.97
C MET A 340 -18.02 3.72 31.17
N ASP A 341 -17.64 4.60 30.22
CA ASP A 341 -18.59 5.35 29.42
C ASP A 341 -17.93 5.89 28.14
N HIS A 342 -18.75 6.10 27.10
CA HIS A 342 -18.39 6.80 25.88
C HIS A 342 -19.45 7.88 25.59
N ILE A 343 -19.08 9.14 25.75
CA ILE A 343 -19.99 10.27 25.75
C ILE A 343 -19.73 11.13 24.53
N ILE A 344 -20.75 11.41 23.75
CA ILE A 344 -20.68 12.36 22.63
C ILE A 344 -21.35 13.66 23.07
N VAL A 345 -20.57 14.76 23.15
CA VAL A 345 -21.03 16.10 23.44
C VAL A 345 -21.17 16.87 22.12
N PRO A 346 -22.38 16.99 21.56
CA PRO A 346 -22.57 17.62 20.25
C PRO A 346 -22.50 19.14 20.34
N GLY A 347 -21.97 19.78 19.29
CA GLY A 347 -21.96 21.22 19.14
C GLY A 347 -20.68 21.78 18.54
N ASP A 348 -20.69 23.04 18.16
CA ASP A 348 -19.56 23.77 17.58
C ASP A 348 -18.43 23.93 18.62
N THR A 349 -17.34 23.19 18.47
CA THR A 349 -16.20 23.18 19.42
C THR A 349 -15.40 24.48 19.45
N THR A 350 -15.71 25.45 18.59
CA THR A 350 -15.19 26.81 18.69
C THR A 350 -15.96 27.67 19.75
N LYS A 351 -17.04 27.15 20.28
CA LYS A 351 -17.95 27.81 21.21
C LYS A 351 -17.74 27.35 22.65
N PRO A 352 -17.76 28.26 23.65
CA PRO A 352 -17.53 27.88 25.05
C PRO A 352 -18.67 27.03 25.64
N GLU A 353 -19.86 27.02 25.07
CA GLU A 353 -21.02 26.27 25.54
C GLU A 353 -20.76 24.75 25.54
N VAL A 354 -20.12 24.23 24.48
CA VAL A 354 -19.76 22.79 24.37
C VAL A 354 -18.76 22.39 25.45
N TRP A 355 -17.82 23.27 25.77
CA TRP A 355 -16.84 23.05 26.82
C TRP A 355 -17.43 23.11 28.23
N ALA A 356 -18.51 23.89 28.41
CA ALA A 356 -19.25 23.88 29.66
C ALA A 356 -20.03 22.56 29.85
N GLN A 357 -20.63 22.02 28.77
CA GLN A 357 -21.27 20.72 28.80
C GLN A 357 -20.22 19.60 29.10
N LEU A 358 -19.04 19.70 28.53
CA LEU A 358 -17.93 18.77 28.88
C LEU A 358 -17.62 18.82 30.38
N ASP A 359 -17.62 20.01 31.02
CA ASP A 359 -17.41 20.12 32.46
C ASP A 359 -18.51 19.41 33.28
N GLU A 360 -19.77 19.49 32.83
CA GLU A 360 -20.91 18.83 33.46
C GLU A 360 -20.80 17.30 33.37
N GLU A 361 -20.44 16.77 32.18
CA GLU A 361 -20.25 15.33 31.97
C GLU A 361 -19.07 14.81 32.79
N LEU A 362 -17.94 15.49 32.75
CA LEU A 362 -16.74 15.08 33.51
C LEU A 362 -16.96 15.18 35.04
N ALA A 363 -17.82 16.11 35.51
CA ALA A 363 -18.10 16.24 36.92
C ALA A 363 -18.81 15.01 37.51
N SER A 364 -19.64 14.30 36.73
CA SER A 364 -20.33 13.08 37.16
C SER A 364 -19.36 11.93 37.37
N TRP A 365 -18.31 11.86 36.56
CA TRP A 365 -17.29 10.78 36.61
C TRP A 365 -16.09 11.11 37.48
N ALA A 366 -15.81 12.39 37.71
CA ALA A 366 -14.69 12.92 38.50
C ALA A 366 -13.32 12.29 38.15
N PRO A 367 -12.88 12.26 36.88
CA PRO A 367 -11.59 11.67 36.51
C PRO A 367 -10.41 12.47 37.12
N GLU A 368 -9.37 11.75 37.57
CA GLU A 368 -8.17 12.38 38.15
C GLU A 368 -7.34 13.09 37.09
N CYS A 369 -7.41 12.63 35.83
CA CYS A 369 -6.70 13.22 34.69
C CYS A 369 -7.53 13.11 33.41
N VAL A 370 -7.55 14.20 32.63
CA VAL A 370 -8.21 14.25 31.32
C VAL A 370 -7.22 14.64 30.26
N ALA A 371 -6.99 13.78 29.30
CA ALA A 371 -6.14 14.04 28.12
C ALA A 371 -7.01 14.56 26.98
N ILE A 372 -6.73 15.75 26.45
CA ILE A 372 -7.53 16.39 25.39
C ILE A 372 -6.68 16.57 24.15
N ASP A 373 -7.11 15.99 23.02
CA ASP A 373 -6.39 16.17 21.76
C ASP A 373 -6.44 17.63 21.29
N SER A 374 -5.26 18.17 20.95
CA SER A 374 -5.10 19.55 20.48
C SER A 374 -4.85 19.66 18.97
N GLY A 375 -5.10 18.59 18.23
CA GLY A 375 -4.91 18.53 16.78
C GLY A 375 -5.84 19.43 16.01
N TYR A 376 -7.11 19.43 16.34
CA TYR A 376 -8.13 20.26 15.67
C TYR A 376 -8.20 21.66 16.29
N ASN A 377 -8.95 21.95 17.28
CA ASN A 377 -9.19 23.31 17.81
C ASN A 377 -8.17 23.71 18.90
N THR A 378 -6.90 23.82 18.53
CA THR A 378 -5.76 24.03 19.44
C THR A 378 -5.98 25.20 20.43
N SER A 379 -6.56 26.33 19.99
CA SER A 379 -6.74 27.53 20.83
C SER A 379 -7.74 27.32 21.96
N MET A 380 -8.85 26.63 21.67
CA MET A 380 -9.87 26.33 22.67
C MET A 380 -9.39 25.27 23.67
N VAL A 381 -8.71 24.23 23.18
CA VAL A 381 -8.08 23.21 24.05
C VAL A 381 -7.12 23.87 25.03
N TYR A 382 -6.26 24.76 24.55
CA TYR A 382 -5.30 25.46 25.42
C TYR A 382 -6.00 26.35 26.44
N ALA A 383 -7.00 27.12 26.03
CA ALA A 383 -7.77 27.98 26.94
C ALA A 383 -8.53 27.14 28.00
N TYR A 384 -9.00 25.95 27.62
CA TYR A 384 -9.67 25.04 28.55
C TYR A 384 -8.69 24.43 29.55
N CYS A 385 -7.55 23.92 29.10
CA CYS A 385 -6.54 23.27 29.94
C CYS A 385 -5.80 24.29 30.85
N GLU A 386 -5.63 25.56 30.43
CA GLU A 386 -4.96 26.59 31.22
C GLU A 386 -5.62 26.82 32.59
N LYS A 387 -6.93 26.67 32.65
CA LYS A 387 -7.73 26.89 33.86
C LYS A 387 -7.90 25.63 34.74
N ARG A 388 -7.44 24.45 34.28
CA ARG A 388 -7.74 23.16 34.91
C ARG A 388 -6.45 22.34 35.05
N ARG A 389 -6.02 22.08 36.28
CA ARG A 389 -4.78 21.34 36.55
C ARG A 389 -4.87 19.84 36.20
N TRP A 390 -6.08 19.29 36.16
CA TRP A 390 -6.36 17.92 35.82
C TRP A 390 -6.51 17.69 34.31
N ALA A 391 -6.62 18.76 33.52
CA ALA A 391 -6.74 18.67 32.06
C ALA A 391 -5.37 18.89 31.38
N LEU A 392 -4.99 17.97 30.52
CA LEU A 392 -3.73 17.97 29.80
C LEU A 392 -3.97 18.12 28.29
N ALA A 393 -3.39 19.15 27.67
CA ALA A 393 -3.38 19.25 26.23
C ALA A 393 -2.36 18.25 25.67
N VAL A 394 -2.84 17.30 24.85
CA VAL A 394 -2.01 16.29 24.18
C VAL A 394 -1.94 16.56 22.68
N LYS A 395 -0.88 16.10 22.04
CA LYS A 395 -0.73 16.13 20.59
C LYS A 395 -0.04 14.87 20.11
N GLY A 396 -0.70 14.14 19.21
CA GLY A 396 -0.14 12.99 18.53
C GLY A 396 1.08 13.36 17.68
N ARG A 397 2.06 12.49 17.67
CA ARG A 397 3.20 12.54 16.77
C ARG A 397 3.41 11.17 16.16
N ALA A 398 3.18 11.06 14.86
CA ALA A 398 3.51 9.87 14.09
C ALA A 398 5.03 9.74 13.91
N GLY A 399 5.50 8.52 13.76
CA GLY A 399 6.88 8.18 13.42
C GLY A 399 7.44 7.02 14.24
N PRO A 400 8.27 6.18 13.63
CA PRO A 400 8.89 5.03 14.30
C PRO A 400 9.80 5.51 15.44
N GLY A 401 9.62 4.91 16.61
CA GLY A 401 10.47 5.19 17.78
C GLY A 401 10.07 6.43 18.59
N VAL A 402 8.96 7.10 18.30
CA VAL A 402 8.40 8.14 19.17
C VAL A 402 7.70 7.45 20.35
N PRO A 403 8.20 7.62 21.61
CA PRO A 403 7.62 6.94 22.76
C PRO A 403 6.22 7.46 23.08
N ILE A 404 5.35 6.61 23.64
CA ILE A 404 3.98 6.97 24.04
C ILE A 404 4.02 8.17 24.98
N VAL A 405 4.94 8.16 25.94
CA VAL A 405 5.17 9.29 26.87
C VAL A 405 6.61 9.76 26.73
N GLU A 406 6.79 11.04 26.47
CA GLU A 406 8.10 11.66 26.39
C GLU A 406 8.83 11.56 27.73
N ASP A 407 10.12 11.15 27.72
CA ASP A 407 10.90 11.09 28.94
C ASP A 407 11.05 12.49 29.60
N GLU A 408 11.20 12.50 30.91
CA GLU A 408 11.20 13.74 31.67
C GLU A 408 12.33 14.70 31.27
N LYS A 409 13.48 14.18 30.85
CA LYS A 409 14.64 14.98 30.43
C LYS A 409 14.38 15.64 29.08
N ALA A 410 13.86 14.91 28.10
CA ALA A 410 13.46 15.43 26.79
C ALA A 410 12.34 16.46 26.94
N ARG A 411 11.33 16.17 27.79
CA ARG A 411 10.25 17.09 28.15
C ARG A 411 10.76 18.38 28.75
N ARG A 412 11.66 18.33 29.77
CA ARG A 412 12.26 19.52 30.39
C ARG A 412 13.05 20.35 29.38
N GLN A 413 13.79 19.72 28.48
CA GLN A 413 14.55 20.41 27.43
C GLN A 413 13.64 21.10 26.42
N ARG A 414 12.56 20.45 26.00
CA ARG A 414 11.54 21.02 25.11
C ARG A 414 10.83 22.21 25.76
N LEU A 415 10.39 22.08 27.00
CA LEU A 415 9.73 23.13 27.76
C LEU A 415 10.62 24.37 27.98
N ARG A 416 11.93 24.19 28.19
CA ARG A 416 12.87 25.30 28.24
C ARG A 416 12.93 26.11 26.94
N ARG A 417 12.78 25.44 25.79
CA ARG A 417 12.73 26.07 24.45
C ARG A 417 11.40 26.75 24.15
N GLN A 418 10.30 26.26 24.73
CA GLN A 418 8.92 26.73 24.46
C GLN A 418 8.40 27.78 25.46
N ARG A 419 9.17 28.27 26.40
CA ARG A 419 8.78 29.15 27.54
C ARG A 419 8.07 30.46 27.17
N LYS A 420 7.63 30.68 25.95
CA LYS A 420 6.90 31.89 25.50
C LYS A 420 5.38 31.74 25.42
N LYS A 421 4.79 30.57 25.69
CA LYS A 421 3.32 30.36 25.69
C LYS A 421 2.93 29.55 26.92
N GLY A 422 2.10 30.10 27.78
CA GLY A 422 1.76 29.67 29.14
C GLY A 422 1.29 28.23 29.36
N ILE A 423 1.08 27.41 28.33
CA ILE A 423 0.56 26.05 28.46
C ILE A 423 1.58 24.98 28.07
N THR A 424 1.55 23.86 28.80
CA THR A 424 2.38 22.67 28.47
C THR A 424 1.58 21.72 27.56
N VAL A 425 2.08 21.47 26.35
CA VAL A 425 1.53 20.45 25.45
C VAL A 425 2.32 19.17 25.63
N HIS A 426 1.65 18.05 25.83
CA HIS A 426 2.26 16.74 25.97
C HIS A 426 2.29 16.03 24.60
N ILE A 427 3.47 15.55 24.19
CA ILE A 427 3.59 14.78 22.96
C ILE A 427 3.36 13.32 23.26
N VAL A 428 2.46 12.69 22.49
CA VAL A 428 2.13 11.26 22.56
C VAL A 428 2.60 10.60 21.27
N GLY A 429 3.37 9.51 21.39
CA GLY A 429 3.77 8.70 20.25
C GLY A 429 2.59 7.90 19.70
N ASP A 430 2.03 8.39 18.61
CA ASP A 430 0.79 7.91 18.01
C ASP A 430 0.90 6.44 17.58
N ASP A 431 1.93 6.11 16.79
CA ASP A 431 2.13 4.74 16.29
C ASP A 431 2.33 3.71 17.41
N GLN A 432 3.07 4.10 18.47
CA GLN A 432 3.28 3.19 19.61
C GLN A 432 2.04 3.06 20.49
N ALA A 433 1.28 4.13 20.69
CA ALA A 433 0.03 4.08 21.45
C ALA A 433 -1.00 3.17 20.76
N LYS A 434 -1.17 3.32 19.45
CA LYS A 434 -2.06 2.47 18.64
C LYS A 434 -1.60 1.00 18.68
N ALA A 435 -0.31 0.75 18.48
CA ALA A 435 0.24 -0.62 18.55
C ALA A 435 -0.02 -1.26 19.91
N LEU A 436 0.11 -0.51 21.01
CA LEU A 436 -0.20 -1.00 22.35
C LEU A 436 -1.68 -1.33 22.50
N ILE A 437 -2.59 -0.45 22.08
CA ILE A 437 -4.04 -0.69 22.14
C ILE A 437 -4.38 -1.95 21.34
N TYR A 438 -3.92 -2.07 20.10
CA TYR A 438 -4.19 -3.26 19.28
C TYR A 438 -3.62 -4.54 19.87
N SER A 439 -2.45 -4.50 20.51
CA SER A 439 -1.90 -5.66 21.21
C SER A 439 -2.78 -6.09 22.40
N ARG A 440 -3.34 -5.14 23.12
CA ARG A 440 -4.23 -5.38 24.26
C ARG A 440 -5.62 -5.88 23.83
N LEU A 441 -6.15 -5.39 22.71
CA LEU A 441 -7.39 -5.90 22.14
C LEU A 441 -7.33 -7.40 21.76
N LYS A 442 -6.13 -7.97 21.60
CA LYS A 442 -5.93 -9.41 21.36
C LYS A 442 -5.89 -10.27 22.61
N ILE A 443 -5.75 -9.67 23.77
CA ILE A 443 -5.74 -10.42 25.05
C ILE A 443 -7.15 -10.95 25.29
N THR A 444 -7.28 -12.25 25.45
CA THR A 444 -8.56 -12.94 25.68
C THR A 444 -8.80 -13.30 27.14
N GLU A 445 -7.73 -13.31 27.95
CA GLU A 445 -7.81 -13.63 29.38
C GLU A 445 -7.82 -12.34 30.20
N ARG A 446 -8.72 -12.25 31.19
CA ARG A 446 -8.82 -11.11 32.11
C ARG A 446 -7.53 -11.01 32.96
N GLY A 447 -7.12 -9.77 33.24
CA GLY A 447 -5.92 -9.46 34.01
C GLY A 447 -5.04 -8.39 33.34
N PRO A 448 -3.73 -8.36 33.61
CA PRO A 448 -2.85 -7.33 33.15
C PRO A 448 -2.96 -7.02 31.64
N GLY A 449 -3.28 -5.75 31.32
CA GLY A 449 -3.43 -5.28 29.94
C GLY A 449 -4.75 -5.63 29.25
N TYR A 450 -5.65 -6.40 29.88
CA TYR A 450 -6.97 -6.69 29.32
C TYR A 450 -7.84 -5.44 29.28
N ILE A 451 -8.67 -5.29 28.23
CA ILE A 451 -9.61 -4.19 28.07
C ILE A 451 -11.03 -4.75 28.20
N HIS A 452 -11.75 -4.29 29.22
CA HIS A 452 -13.15 -4.58 29.45
C HIS A 452 -14.05 -3.58 28.75
N PHE A 453 -15.14 -4.04 28.14
CA PHE A 453 -16.15 -3.22 27.49
C PHE A 453 -17.51 -3.42 28.18
N PRO A 454 -18.20 -2.37 28.60
CA PRO A 454 -19.51 -2.53 29.25
C PRO A 454 -20.56 -2.89 28.21
N ASN A 455 -21.57 -3.66 28.65
CA ASN A 455 -22.77 -3.90 27.86
C ASN A 455 -23.71 -2.68 27.94
N ASP A 456 -23.27 -1.58 27.31
CA ASP A 456 -23.95 -0.29 27.28
C ASP A 456 -24.16 0.15 25.82
N PRO A 457 -25.31 0.79 25.49
CA PRO A 457 -25.61 1.24 24.11
C PRO A 457 -24.60 2.19 23.49
N SER A 458 -23.75 2.86 24.26
CA SER A 458 -22.67 3.73 23.74
C SER A 458 -21.50 2.96 23.15
N PHE A 459 -21.41 1.64 23.37
CA PHE A 459 -20.39 0.73 22.82
C PHE A 459 -21.01 -0.17 21.75
N ASP A 460 -21.46 0.43 20.67
CA ASP A 460 -22.15 -0.20 19.55
C ASP A 460 -21.19 -0.57 18.39
N ASP A 461 -21.79 -1.05 17.28
CA ASP A 461 -21.06 -1.39 16.05
C ASP A 461 -20.24 -0.20 15.51
N GLU A 462 -20.73 1.03 15.63
CA GLU A 462 -20.05 2.23 15.15
C GLU A 462 -18.83 2.55 16.01
N TYR A 463 -18.93 2.43 17.33
CA TYR A 463 -17.81 2.59 18.27
C TYR A 463 -16.68 1.60 17.94
N PHE A 464 -17.00 0.30 17.80
CA PHE A 464 -15.98 -0.71 17.49
C PHE A 464 -15.42 -0.57 16.07
N ALA A 465 -16.23 -0.14 15.11
CA ALA A 465 -15.75 0.18 13.77
C ALA A 465 -14.76 1.37 13.79
N GLN A 466 -15.03 2.42 14.58
CA GLN A 466 -14.10 3.53 14.76
C GLN A 466 -12.83 3.11 15.50
N LEU A 467 -12.94 2.35 16.59
CA LEU A 467 -11.79 1.85 17.36
C LEU A 467 -10.85 1.00 16.50
N THR A 468 -11.36 0.28 15.51
CA THR A 468 -10.61 -0.62 14.64
C THR A 468 -10.37 -0.09 13.23
N ALA A 469 -10.85 1.14 12.92
CA ALA A 469 -10.77 1.74 11.57
C ALA A 469 -9.36 2.01 11.08
N GLU A 470 -8.42 2.26 11.99
CA GLU A 470 -7.04 2.59 11.62
C GLU A 470 -6.19 1.33 11.46
N LYS A 471 -5.48 1.26 10.33
CA LYS A 471 -4.49 0.21 10.07
C LYS A 471 -3.11 0.67 10.52
N LEU A 472 -2.39 -0.16 11.29
CA LEU A 472 -0.98 0.06 11.57
C LEU A 472 -0.17 -0.19 10.30
N VAL A 473 0.12 0.86 9.52
CA VAL A 473 0.95 0.77 8.32
C VAL A 473 2.41 0.95 8.73
N THR A 474 3.16 -0.13 8.83
CA THR A 474 4.60 -0.08 9.09
C THR A 474 5.35 0.35 7.83
N LYS A 475 5.55 1.66 7.65
CA LYS A 475 6.46 2.16 6.59
C LYS A 475 7.89 1.77 6.92
N MET A 476 8.42 0.71 6.30
CA MET A 476 9.86 0.50 6.29
C MET A 476 10.50 1.57 5.39
N ARG A 477 11.16 2.56 6.00
CA ARG A 477 12.08 3.42 5.27
C ARG A 477 13.25 2.54 4.81
N GLY A 478 13.37 2.35 3.50
CA GLY A 478 14.58 1.79 2.91
C GLY A 478 15.78 2.67 3.30
N THR A 479 16.77 2.04 3.91
CA THR A 479 18.11 2.62 4.14
C THR A 479 18.84 2.83 2.83
#